data_56fa2b2b19a111a5b3435725de618d2b
#
_entry.id   56fa2b2b19a111a5b3435725de618d2b
#
_cell.length_a   1.000
_cell.length_b   1.000
_cell.length_c   1.000
_cell.angle_alpha   90.00
_cell.angle_beta   90.00
_cell.angle_gamma   90.00
#
_symmetry.space_group_name_H-M   'P 1'
#
loop_
_entity.id
_entity.type
_entity.pdbx_description
1 polymer ?
#
loop_
_entity_poly.entity_id
_entity_poly.type
_entity_poly.pdbx_seq_one_letter_code
_entity_poly.pdbx_strand_id
1 'polypeptide(L)' 'MDPDALWQMILGNLRILNSDPQNRDERDNVISNLRDLSDWLQSGGFPPTITGENDGKLPRARTRPH' A
#
# COMPACT_ATOMS: atom_id res chain seq x y z
N MET A 1 -12.00 -9.62 -4.51
CA MET A 1 -10.75 -9.21 -3.87
C MET A 1 -11.05 -8.39 -2.63
N ASP A 2 -10.22 -8.49 -1.63
CA ASP A 2 -10.41 -7.70 -0.41
C ASP A 2 -9.28 -6.68 -0.32
N PRO A 3 -9.55 -5.43 -0.68
CA PRO A 3 -8.48 -4.42 -0.70
C PRO A 3 -7.90 -4.15 0.69
N ASP A 4 -8.69 -4.32 1.75
CA ASP A 4 -8.15 -4.13 3.09
C ASP A 4 -7.11 -5.19 3.42
N ALA A 5 -7.40 -6.44 3.09
CA ALA A 5 -6.45 -7.51 3.34
C ALA A 5 -5.21 -7.30 2.49
N LEU A 6 -5.38 -6.92 1.24
CA LEU A 6 -4.24 -6.67 0.36
C LEU A 6 -3.39 -5.53 0.89
N TRP A 7 -4.02 -4.49 1.38
CA TRP A 7 -3.30 -3.34 1.93
C TRP A 7 -2.48 -3.75 3.15
N GLN A 8 -3.04 -4.61 4.01
CA GLN A 8 -2.29 -5.10 5.17
C GLN A 8 -1.08 -5.92 4.74
N MET A 9 -1.22 -6.70 3.68
CA MET A 9 -0.09 -7.46 3.15
C MET A 9 1.00 -6.51 2.64
N ILE A 10 0.60 -5.46 1.94
CA ILE A 10 1.56 -4.47 1.44
C ILE A 10 2.32 -3.83 2.60
N LEU A 11 1.60 -3.45 3.64
CA LEU A 11 2.25 -2.84 4.80
C LEU A 11 3.23 -3.81 5.46
N GLY A 12 2.86 -5.08 5.54
CA GLY A 12 3.75 -6.10 6.10
C GLY A 12 5.01 -6.25 5.26
N ASN A 13 4.85 -6.29 3.94
CA ASN A 13 5.99 -6.39 3.04
C ASN A 13 6.92 -5.18 3.21
N LEU A 14 6.33 -3.99 3.34
CA LEU A 14 7.13 -2.79 3.48
C LEU A 14 7.88 -2.75 4.79
N ARG A 15 7.27 -3.28 5.86
CA ARG A 15 7.97 -3.37 7.13
C ARG A 15 9.21 -4.24 7.02
N ILE A 16 9.06 -5.36 6.35
CA ILE A 16 10.18 -6.27 6.15
C ILE A 16 11.26 -5.59 5.33
N LEU A 17 10.87 -4.88 4.27
CA LEU A 17 11.84 -4.18 3.43
C LEU A 17 12.54 -3.06 4.18
N ASN A 18 11.87 -2.43 5.11
CA ASN A 18 12.53 -1.41 5.92
C ASN A 18 13.65 -1.99 6.74
N SER A 19 13.48 -3.21 7.22
CA SER A 19 14.51 -3.88 7.99
C SER A 19 15.55 -4.56 7.11
N ASP A 20 15.14 -4.99 5.93
CA ASP A 20 16.01 -5.75 5.04
C ASP A 20 15.77 -5.28 3.60
N PRO A 21 16.33 -4.13 3.22
CA PRO A 21 16.07 -3.56 1.89
C PRO A 21 16.60 -4.41 0.74
N GLN A 22 17.46 -5.38 1.04
CA GLN A 22 18.01 -6.23 0.01
C GLN A 22 17.17 -7.47 -0.24
N ASN A 23 16.07 -7.62 0.48
CA ASN A 23 15.24 -8.80 0.36
C ASN A 23 14.47 -8.77 -0.95
N ARG A 24 14.94 -9.49 -1.94
CA ARG A 24 14.32 -9.48 -3.24
C ARG A 24 12.95 -10.09 -3.25
N ASP A 25 12.74 -11.14 -2.48
CA ASP A 25 11.45 -11.80 -2.46
C ASP A 25 10.37 -10.87 -1.92
N GLU A 26 10.69 -10.12 -0.88
CA GLU A 26 9.72 -9.18 -0.34
C GLU A 26 9.50 -8.00 -1.26
N ARG A 27 10.54 -7.58 -1.96
CA ARG A 27 10.39 -6.52 -2.95
C ARG A 27 9.44 -6.99 -4.06
N ASP A 28 9.62 -8.20 -4.55
CA ASP A 28 8.75 -8.72 -5.59
C ASP A 28 7.33 -8.87 -5.08
N ASN A 29 7.18 -9.28 -3.83
CA ASN A 29 5.85 -9.42 -3.24
C ASN A 29 5.14 -8.09 -3.15
N VAL A 30 5.83 -7.04 -2.72
CA VAL A 30 5.16 -5.75 -2.59
C VAL A 30 4.83 -5.18 -3.97
N ILE A 31 5.69 -5.40 -4.95
CA ILE A 31 5.41 -4.93 -6.31
C ILE A 31 4.18 -5.64 -6.85
N SER A 32 4.10 -6.94 -6.67
CA SER A 32 2.97 -7.71 -7.14
C SER A 32 1.68 -7.26 -6.45
N ASN A 33 1.74 -7.07 -5.14
CA ASN A 33 0.56 -6.66 -4.39
C ASN A 33 0.11 -5.26 -4.76
N LEU A 34 1.06 -4.36 -5.00
CA LEU A 34 0.71 -3.01 -5.44
C LEU A 34 0.09 -3.02 -6.83
N ARG A 35 0.56 -3.92 -7.68
CA ARG A 35 -0.01 -4.05 -9.01
C ARG A 35 -1.45 -4.54 -8.93
N ASP A 36 -1.70 -5.50 -8.07
CA ASP A 36 -3.05 -6.00 -7.87
C ASP A 36 -3.97 -4.89 -7.36
N LEU A 37 -3.49 -4.10 -6.42
CA LEU A 37 -4.27 -2.99 -5.89
C LEU A 37 -4.52 -1.95 -6.98
N SER A 38 -3.52 -1.66 -7.78
CA SER A 38 -3.67 -0.72 -8.87
C SER A 38 -4.74 -1.18 -9.85
N ASP A 39 -4.71 -2.46 -10.21
CA ASP A 39 -5.70 -3.01 -11.14
C ASP A 39 -7.10 -2.94 -10.53
N TRP A 40 -7.21 -3.23 -9.25
CA TRP A 40 -8.48 -3.16 -8.56
C TRP A 40 -9.07 -1.76 -8.60
N LEU A 41 -8.24 -0.76 -8.34
CA LEU A 41 -8.69 0.63 -8.35
C LEU A 41 -9.05 1.08 -9.75
N GLN A 42 -8.28 0.65 -10.75
CA GLN A 42 -8.58 1.03 -12.13
C GLN A 42 -9.87 0.43 -12.62
N SER A 43 -10.24 -0.73 -12.10
CA SER A 43 -11.50 -1.35 -12.51
C SER A 43 -12.69 -0.78 -11.76
N GLY A 44 -12.47 0.21 -10.91
CA GLY A 44 -13.56 0.83 -10.19
C GLY A 44 -13.79 0.27 -8.80
N GLY A 45 -12.88 -0.53 -8.31
CA GLY A 45 -13.00 -1.07 -6.95
C GLY A 45 -12.79 0.00 -5.90
N PHE A 46 -13.38 -0.23 -4.73
CA PHE A 46 -13.24 0.75 -3.66
C PHE A 46 -11.86 0.64 -3.02
N PRO A 47 -11.34 1.74 -2.49
CA PRO A 47 -10.00 1.72 -1.91
C PRO A 47 -10.00 1.04 -0.54
N PRO A 48 -8.83 0.57 -0.10
CA PRO A 48 -8.76 0.00 1.24
C PRO A 48 -9.01 1.06 2.30
N THR A 49 -9.50 0.61 3.43
CA THR A 49 -9.73 1.51 4.55
C THR A 49 -8.40 1.81 5.23
N ILE A 50 -8.09 3.07 5.34
CA ILE A 50 -6.89 3.49 6.02
C ILE A 50 -7.28 3.83 7.44
N THR A 51 -7.01 2.97 8.35
CA THR A 51 -7.30 3.28 9.70
C THR A 51 -6.16 4.03 10.17
N GLY A 52 -6.23 5.13 10.38
CA GLY A 52 -5.24 5.82 10.86
C GLY A 52 -5.67 6.93 11.42
N GLU A 53 -5.12 7.23 12.21
CA GLU A 53 -5.31 8.14 12.76
C GLU A 53 -5.03 9.34 12.14
N ASN A 54 -4.20 9.45 11.42
CA ASN A 54 -3.85 10.64 10.88
C ASN A 54 -4.50 10.84 9.63
N ASP A 55 -5.44 10.10 9.33
CA ASP A 55 -5.99 10.20 8.09
C ASP A 55 -6.51 11.53 7.81
N GLY A 56 -7.12 12.17 8.61
CA GLY A 56 -7.65 13.47 8.33
C GLY A 56 -6.62 14.52 8.20
N LYS A 57 -5.48 14.28 8.68
CA LYS A 57 -4.55 15.24 8.65
C LYS A 57 -3.69 15.18 7.54
N LEU A 58 -3.64 14.36 6.96
CA LEU A 58 -2.71 14.24 5.99
C LEU A 58 -2.69 15.10 5.04
N PRO A 59 -2.59 15.52 5.02
CA PRO A 59 -2.56 16.00 4.22
C PRO A 59 -2.13 16.26 3.36
N ARG A 60 -2.32 16.22 3.48
CA ARG A 60 -2.11 16.28 2.85
C ARG A 60 -1.44 16.55 2.03
N ALA A 61 -1.32 16.64 2.18
CA ALA A 61 -0.81 16.72 1.66
C ALA A 61 -0.08 16.99 0.91
N ARG A 62 -0.01 17.00 0.97
CA ARG A 62 0.61 17.04 0.49
C ARG A 62 1.01 17.16 -0.47
N THR A 63 0.82 17.21 -0.32
CA THR A 63 1.08 17.11 -1.05
C THR A 63 1.84 17.45 -2.01
N ARG A 64 2.01 17.60 -2.11
CA ARG A 64 2.66 17.70 -2.83
C ARG A 64 3.13 17.87 -3.74
N PRO A 65 3.21 18.03 -3.91
CA PRO A 65 3.58 17.95 -4.69
C PRO A 65 4.39 17.87 -5.36
N HIS A 66 4.36 17.72 -5.40
CA HIS A 66 5.10 17.33 -5.83
C HIS A 66 5.58 17.30 -6.34
#